data_d6eb5e878421a7a22490bd881f673010
#
_entry.id   d6eb5e878421a7a22490bd881f673010
#
_cell.length_a   1.000
_cell.length_b   1.000
_cell.length_c   1.000
_cell.angle_alpha   90.00
_cell.angle_beta   90.00
_cell.angle_gamma   90.00
#
_symmetry.space_group_name_H-M   'P 1'
#
loop_
_entity.id
_entity.type
_entity.pdbx_description
1 polymer ?
#
loop_
_entity_poly.entity_id
_entity_poly.type
_entity_poly.pdbx_seq_one_letter_code
_entity_poly.pdbx_strand_id
1 'polypeptide(L)'
;TSASNFFLSLYLPINFDKSIPHFQFVNTFSWFNNDSLRFSLGVDGLSMPFIVLSTFLILACIIFILPQAKKNMKMYLASFLVLESFLIGTFSALDLFSFYIFFESILIPMYLIIGFWGGERRIYSAYKFFLYTLLGSVLMLIAIIFLYQEFGTISIPKLLDYTLPFYIQIW
;
A
#
# COMPACT_ATOMS: atom_id res chain seq x y z
N THR A 1 -8.29 -12.06 -13.58
CA THR A 1 -8.18 -11.53 -12.21
C THR A 1 -7.84 -10.03 -12.21
N SER A 2 -6.72 -9.58 -12.82
CA SER A 2 -6.36 -8.15 -12.85
C SER A 2 -7.42 -7.28 -13.56
N ALA A 3 -7.99 -7.74 -14.68
CA ALA A 3 -9.10 -7.04 -15.34
C ALA A 3 -10.33 -6.96 -14.42
N SER A 4 -10.68 -8.03 -13.70
CA SER A 4 -11.78 -8.00 -12.75
C SER A 4 -11.51 -7.03 -11.58
N ASN A 5 -10.28 -6.97 -11.08
CA ASN A 5 -9.90 -6.00 -10.05
C ASN A 5 -10.03 -4.56 -10.55
N PHE A 6 -9.62 -4.30 -11.78
CA PHE A 6 -9.79 -2.96 -12.38
C PHE A 6 -11.27 -2.58 -12.52
N PHE A 7 -12.13 -3.47 -13.01
CA PHE A 7 -13.56 -3.20 -13.10
C PHE A 7 -14.21 -3.01 -11.72
N LEU A 8 -13.79 -3.77 -10.71
CA LEU A 8 -14.24 -3.57 -9.34
C LEU A 8 -13.76 -2.24 -8.75
N SER A 9 -12.53 -1.81 -9.07
CA SER A 9 -12.03 -0.51 -8.61
C SER A 9 -12.81 0.67 -9.20
N LEU A 10 -13.36 0.54 -10.41
CA LEU A 10 -14.24 1.56 -11.02
C LEU A 10 -15.58 1.71 -10.28
N TYR A 11 -15.98 0.72 -9.48
CA TYR A 11 -17.16 0.83 -8.63
C TYR A 11 -16.98 1.88 -7.52
N LEU A 12 -15.74 2.08 -7.03
CA LEU A 12 -15.45 3.05 -5.98
C LEU A 12 -15.84 4.49 -6.37
N PRO A 13 -15.35 5.06 -7.49
CA PRO A 13 -15.70 6.43 -7.87
C PRO A 13 -17.18 6.63 -8.22
N ILE A 14 -17.88 5.56 -8.65
CA ILE A 14 -19.30 5.63 -8.99
C ILE A 14 -20.18 5.77 -7.73
N ASN A 15 -19.80 5.06 -6.65
CA ASN A 15 -20.57 5.03 -5.41
C ASN A 15 -19.98 5.95 -4.32
N PHE A 16 -18.94 6.72 -4.65
CA PHE A 16 -18.31 7.64 -3.71
C PHE A 16 -19.14 8.91 -3.55
N ASP A 17 -19.61 9.19 -2.34
CA ASP A 17 -20.34 10.42 -2.04
C ASP A 17 -19.36 11.57 -1.75
N LYS A 18 -19.32 12.54 -2.66
CA LYS A 18 -18.44 13.72 -2.57
C LYS A 18 -18.89 14.75 -1.51
N SER A 19 -20.09 14.61 -0.98
CA SER A 19 -20.63 15.53 0.03
C SER A 19 -20.15 15.20 1.44
N ILE A 20 -19.66 13.98 1.67
CA ILE A 20 -19.24 13.48 2.97
C ILE A 20 -17.71 13.65 3.11
N PRO A 21 -17.23 14.50 4.06
CA PRO A 21 -15.80 14.73 4.26
C PRO A 21 -15.07 13.62 5.04
N HIS A 22 -15.74 12.52 5.37
CA HIS A 22 -15.21 11.41 6.14
C HIS A 22 -14.81 10.22 5.25
N PHE A 23 -13.98 9.32 5.80
CA PHE A 23 -13.62 8.07 5.15
C PHE A 23 -14.87 7.21 4.87
N GLN A 24 -14.93 6.65 3.67
CA GLN A 24 -16.04 5.81 3.21
C GLN A 24 -15.58 4.36 3.04
N PHE A 25 -16.55 3.42 2.92
CA PHE A 25 -16.28 1.99 2.80
C PHE A 25 -15.43 1.42 3.95
N VAL A 26 -15.60 1.99 5.16
CA VAL A 26 -14.79 1.62 6.31
C VAL A 26 -15.16 0.23 6.81
N ASN A 27 -14.19 -0.67 6.82
CA ASN A 27 -14.26 -1.99 7.44
C ASN A 27 -13.20 -2.11 8.52
N THR A 28 -13.61 -2.47 9.72
CA THR A 28 -12.70 -2.65 10.86
C THR A 28 -12.72 -4.11 11.31
N PHE A 29 -11.54 -4.70 11.37
CA PHE A 29 -11.33 -6.04 11.90
C PHE A 29 -10.52 -5.93 13.20
N SER A 30 -11.04 -6.48 14.30
CA SER A 30 -10.29 -6.56 15.56
C SER A 30 -9.25 -7.69 15.46
N TRP A 31 -7.98 -7.36 15.62
CA TRP A 31 -6.94 -8.34 15.76
C TRP A 31 -6.75 -8.67 17.24
N PHE A 32 -6.84 -9.95 17.62
CA PHE A 32 -6.59 -10.46 18.98
C PHE A 32 -7.45 -9.90 20.12
N ASN A 33 -8.75 -9.82 20.02
CA ASN A 33 -9.64 -9.47 21.16
C ASN A 33 -9.21 -8.23 21.99
N ASN A 34 -8.22 -7.48 21.54
CA ASN A 34 -7.72 -6.26 22.15
C ASN A 34 -8.14 -5.06 21.29
N ASP A 35 -8.86 -4.15 21.89
CA ASP A 35 -9.32 -2.91 21.25
C ASP A 35 -8.20 -1.95 20.82
N SER A 36 -6.97 -2.23 21.22
CA SER A 36 -5.81 -1.37 20.97
C SER A 36 -5.22 -1.52 19.57
N LEU A 37 -5.36 -2.70 18.92
CA LEU A 37 -4.84 -2.97 17.59
C LEU A 37 -6.00 -3.40 16.68
N ARG A 38 -6.57 -2.43 15.98
CA ARG A 38 -7.63 -2.64 14.99
C ARG A 38 -7.03 -2.49 13.61
N PHE A 39 -7.28 -3.47 12.77
CA PHE A 39 -7.01 -3.39 11.34
C PHE A 39 -8.18 -2.70 10.66
N SER A 40 -7.98 -1.47 10.23
CA SER A 40 -9.02 -0.65 9.62
C SER A 40 -8.67 -0.32 8.19
N LEU A 41 -9.59 -0.63 7.28
CA LEU A 41 -9.49 -0.26 5.87
C LEU A 41 -10.62 0.71 5.54
N GLY A 42 -10.33 1.70 4.72
CA GLY A 42 -11.33 2.65 4.20
C GLY A 42 -10.74 3.47 3.07
N VAL A 43 -11.58 4.25 2.43
CA VAL A 43 -11.19 5.02 1.25
C VAL A 43 -11.63 6.47 1.46
N ASP A 44 -10.75 7.40 1.13
CA ASP A 44 -11.03 8.82 1.06
C ASP A 44 -11.00 9.36 -0.38
N GLY A 45 -11.34 10.63 -0.56
CA GLY A 45 -11.34 11.27 -1.86
C GLY A 45 -9.96 11.35 -2.53
N LEU A 46 -8.88 11.24 -1.74
CA LEU A 46 -7.50 11.24 -2.24
C LEU A 46 -7.03 9.83 -2.58
N SER A 47 -7.30 8.84 -1.74
CA SER A 47 -6.85 7.44 -1.96
C SER A 47 -7.59 6.75 -3.09
N MET A 48 -8.86 7.08 -3.31
CA MET A 48 -9.69 6.47 -4.36
C MET A 48 -9.06 6.55 -5.76
N PRO A 49 -8.61 7.72 -6.28
CA PRO A 49 -7.98 7.77 -7.59
C PRO A 49 -6.65 7.00 -7.65
N PHE A 50 -5.91 6.90 -6.55
CA PHE A 50 -4.68 6.09 -6.52
C PHE A 50 -4.95 4.59 -6.57
N ILE A 51 -6.04 4.11 -5.96
CA ILE A 51 -6.47 2.71 -6.07
C ILE A 51 -6.83 2.39 -7.53
N VAL A 52 -7.65 3.23 -8.18
CA VAL A 52 -8.03 3.04 -9.59
C VAL A 52 -6.80 3.10 -10.51
N LEU A 53 -5.91 4.06 -10.27
CA LEU A 53 -4.68 4.20 -11.05
C LEU A 53 -3.77 2.97 -10.90
N SER A 54 -3.61 2.44 -9.69
CA SER A 54 -2.79 1.26 -9.42
C SER A 54 -3.31 0.02 -10.16
N THR A 55 -4.61 -0.24 -10.08
CA THR A 55 -5.24 -1.38 -10.78
C THR A 55 -5.15 -1.23 -12.30
N PHE A 56 -5.33 0.00 -12.82
CA PHE A 56 -5.16 0.28 -14.24
C PHE A 56 -3.72 0.05 -14.71
N LEU A 57 -2.72 0.56 -13.97
CA LEU A 57 -1.31 0.39 -14.34
C LEU A 57 -0.87 -1.07 -14.31
N ILE A 58 -1.29 -1.85 -13.31
CA ILE A 58 -0.97 -3.28 -13.25
C ILE A 58 -1.64 -4.02 -14.40
N LEU A 59 -2.89 -3.72 -14.74
CA LEU A 59 -3.57 -4.30 -15.90
C LEU A 59 -2.82 -3.97 -17.20
N ALA A 60 -2.43 -2.71 -17.41
CA ALA A 60 -1.65 -2.28 -18.58
C ALA A 60 -0.31 -3.00 -18.67
N CYS A 61 0.42 -3.13 -17.54
CA CYS A 61 1.67 -3.90 -17.48
C CYS A 61 1.47 -5.37 -17.87
N ILE A 62 0.42 -6.02 -17.37
CA ILE A 62 0.11 -7.41 -17.68
C ILE A 62 -0.20 -7.58 -19.17
N ILE A 63 -1.03 -6.71 -19.76
CA ILE A 63 -1.35 -6.75 -21.20
C ILE A 63 -0.09 -6.58 -22.05
N PHE A 64 0.79 -5.66 -21.67
CA PHE A 64 2.05 -5.41 -22.41
C PHE A 64 3.03 -6.59 -22.34
N ILE A 65 3.02 -7.33 -21.24
CA ILE A 65 3.94 -8.46 -21.00
C ILE A 65 3.47 -9.75 -21.63
N LEU A 66 2.17 -9.97 -21.77
CA LEU A 66 1.58 -11.20 -22.31
C LEU A 66 2.19 -11.67 -23.66
N PRO A 67 2.44 -10.78 -24.65
CA PRO A 67 3.05 -11.19 -25.92
C PRO A 67 4.55 -11.51 -25.79
N GLN A 68 5.22 -11.12 -24.70
CA GLN A 68 6.63 -11.37 -24.49
C GLN A 68 6.85 -12.69 -23.76
N ALA A 69 7.01 -13.81 -24.46
CA ALA A 69 7.21 -15.14 -23.88
C ALA A 69 8.40 -15.19 -22.91
N LYS A 70 8.19 -14.81 -21.64
CA LYS A 70 9.22 -14.84 -20.58
C LYS A 70 9.27 -16.20 -19.90
N LYS A 71 10.45 -16.57 -19.44
CA LYS A 71 10.64 -17.77 -18.62
C LYS A 71 9.85 -17.65 -17.32
N ASN A 72 9.10 -18.70 -16.95
CA ASN A 72 8.28 -18.75 -15.73
C ASN A 72 7.18 -17.67 -15.68
N MET A 73 6.46 -17.46 -16.79
CA MET A 73 5.42 -16.45 -16.95
C MET A 73 4.35 -16.49 -15.82
N LYS A 74 3.97 -17.70 -15.37
CA LYS A 74 2.99 -17.85 -14.28
C LYS A 74 3.44 -17.17 -12.99
N MET A 75 4.70 -17.36 -12.60
CA MET A 75 5.28 -16.76 -11.40
C MET A 75 5.40 -15.24 -11.54
N TYR A 76 5.74 -14.76 -12.73
CA TYR A 76 5.83 -13.35 -13.06
C TYR A 76 4.48 -12.65 -12.90
N LEU A 77 3.43 -13.20 -13.52
CA LEU A 77 2.07 -12.67 -13.40
C LEU A 77 1.53 -12.73 -11.96
N ALA A 78 1.85 -13.82 -11.24
CA ALA A 78 1.47 -13.93 -9.83
C ALA A 78 2.13 -12.82 -8.98
N SER A 79 3.40 -12.48 -9.24
CA SER A 79 4.08 -11.39 -8.53
C SER A 79 3.41 -10.03 -8.77
N PHE A 80 2.90 -9.77 -9.99
CA PHE A 80 2.13 -8.54 -10.27
C PHE A 80 0.78 -8.50 -9.54
N LEU A 81 0.08 -9.64 -9.45
CA LEU A 81 -1.20 -9.70 -8.73
C LEU A 81 -1.02 -9.51 -7.22
N VAL A 82 0.06 -10.07 -6.66
CA VAL A 82 0.42 -9.86 -5.25
C VAL A 82 0.79 -8.40 -5.02
N LEU A 83 1.56 -7.79 -5.93
CA LEU A 83 1.90 -6.37 -5.88
C LEU A 83 0.64 -5.49 -5.90
N GLU A 84 -0.31 -5.78 -6.79
CA GLU A 84 -1.60 -5.09 -6.88
C GLU A 84 -2.35 -5.13 -5.55
N SER A 85 -2.42 -6.30 -4.92
CA SER A 85 -3.10 -6.48 -3.63
C SER A 85 -2.47 -5.64 -2.52
N PHE A 86 -1.14 -5.59 -2.44
CA PHE A 86 -0.45 -4.77 -1.44
C PHE A 86 -0.59 -3.26 -1.71
N LEU A 87 -0.58 -2.83 -2.98
CA LEU A 87 -0.84 -1.43 -3.33
C LEU A 87 -2.24 -0.99 -2.91
N ILE A 88 -3.26 -1.79 -3.21
CA ILE A 88 -4.64 -1.51 -2.76
C ILE A 88 -4.70 -1.44 -1.24
N GLY A 89 -4.08 -2.39 -0.53
CA GLY A 89 -4.00 -2.39 0.92
C GLY A 89 -3.33 -1.13 1.48
N THR A 90 -2.23 -0.69 0.88
CA THR A 90 -1.51 0.54 1.29
C THR A 90 -2.39 1.78 1.16
N PHE A 91 -3.09 1.96 0.04
CA PHE A 91 -3.96 3.12 -0.18
C PHE A 91 -5.29 3.06 0.58
N SER A 92 -5.67 1.89 1.08
CA SER A 92 -6.89 1.70 1.86
C SER A 92 -6.65 1.68 3.37
N ALA A 93 -5.40 1.68 3.83
CA ALA A 93 -5.08 1.59 5.24
C ALA A 93 -5.50 2.85 6.00
N LEU A 94 -6.29 2.70 7.07
CA LEU A 94 -6.71 3.77 7.98
C LEU A 94 -5.90 3.83 9.28
N ASP A 95 -4.93 2.94 9.45
CA ASP A 95 -4.00 2.96 10.56
C ASP A 95 -2.56 2.89 10.06
N LEU A 96 -1.64 3.55 10.80
CA LEU A 96 -0.24 3.67 10.42
C LEU A 96 0.49 2.32 10.42
N PHE A 97 0.07 1.38 11.27
CA PHE A 97 0.71 0.07 11.35
C PHE A 97 0.35 -0.80 10.15
N SER A 98 -0.94 -0.85 9.77
CA SER A 98 -1.39 -1.55 8.57
C SER A 98 -0.79 -0.94 7.30
N PHE A 99 -0.74 0.39 7.24
CA PHE A 99 -0.06 1.11 6.15
C PHE A 99 1.39 0.65 6.03
N TYR A 100 2.14 0.61 7.15
CA TYR A 100 3.53 0.20 7.16
C TYR A 100 3.71 -1.26 6.68
N ILE A 101 2.87 -2.18 7.17
CA ILE A 101 2.94 -3.60 6.77
C ILE A 101 2.70 -3.75 5.27
N PHE A 102 1.67 -3.13 4.72
CA PHE A 102 1.39 -3.21 3.28
C PHE A 102 2.50 -2.57 2.46
N PHE A 103 2.98 -1.39 2.87
CA PHE A 103 4.07 -0.69 2.21
C PHE A 103 5.35 -1.52 2.17
N GLU A 104 5.73 -2.13 3.28
CA GLU A 104 6.90 -3.01 3.36
C GLU A 104 6.72 -4.28 2.52
N SER A 105 5.50 -4.82 2.51
CA SER A 105 5.18 -6.02 1.73
C SER A 105 5.30 -5.83 0.23
N ILE A 106 5.16 -4.62 -0.30
CA ILE A 106 5.39 -4.29 -1.72
C ILE A 106 6.82 -4.60 -2.16
N LEU A 107 7.79 -4.50 -1.25
CA LEU A 107 9.19 -4.76 -1.56
C LEU A 107 9.45 -6.20 -1.99
N ILE A 108 8.69 -7.16 -1.45
CA ILE A 108 8.87 -8.58 -1.75
C ILE A 108 8.60 -8.89 -3.23
N PRO A 109 7.41 -8.61 -3.80
CA PRO A 109 7.17 -8.86 -5.22
C PRO A 109 8.04 -7.99 -6.13
N MET A 110 8.36 -6.75 -5.74
CA MET A 110 9.26 -5.89 -6.52
C MET A 110 10.67 -6.45 -6.57
N TYR A 111 11.21 -6.94 -5.45
CA TYR A 111 12.50 -7.62 -5.39
C TYR A 111 12.53 -8.86 -6.31
N LEU A 112 11.45 -9.65 -6.29
CA LEU A 112 11.32 -10.83 -7.15
C LEU A 112 11.28 -10.44 -8.64
N ILE A 113 10.47 -9.45 -9.01
CA ILE A 113 10.34 -8.99 -10.39
C ILE A 113 11.68 -8.49 -10.92
N ILE A 114 12.39 -7.67 -10.17
CA ILE A 114 13.71 -7.14 -10.57
C ILE A 114 14.76 -8.25 -10.60
N GLY A 115 14.80 -9.10 -9.58
CA GLY A 115 15.86 -10.12 -9.42
C GLY A 115 15.77 -11.28 -10.41
N PHE A 116 14.56 -11.72 -10.78
CA PHE A 116 14.39 -12.85 -11.71
C PHE A 116 14.27 -12.42 -13.17
N TRP A 117 13.58 -11.32 -13.45
CA TRP A 117 13.24 -10.90 -14.83
C TRP A 117 13.90 -9.59 -15.26
N GLY A 118 14.75 -8.99 -14.42
CA GLY A 118 15.52 -7.80 -14.75
C GLY A 118 16.61 -8.03 -15.79
N GLY A 119 17.38 -6.97 -16.09
CA GLY A 119 18.47 -6.97 -17.06
C GLY A 119 19.76 -7.67 -16.57
N GLU A 120 20.90 -7.36 -17.20
CA GLU A 120 22.19 -8.03 -16.94
C GLU A 120 22.65 -7.94 -15.47
N ARG A 121 22.46 -6.79 -14.82
CA ARG A 121 22.84 -6.55 -13.41
C ARG A 121 21.67 -6.70 -12.43
N ARG A 122 20.68 -7.51 -12.75
CA ARG A 122 19.43 -7.66 -12.02
C ARG A 122 19.60 -7.95 -10.52
N ILE A 123 20.51 -8.85 -10.15
CA ILE A 123 20.74 -9.22 -8.76
C ILE A 123 21.26 -8.03 -7.96
N TYR A 124 22.28 -7.34 -8.47
CA TYR A 124 22.83 -6.14 -7.82
C TYR A 124 21.77 -5.04 -7.69
N SER A 125 20.99 -4.82 -8.75
CA SER A 125 19.92 -3.82 -8.74
C SER A 125 18.80 -4.15 -7.75
N ALA A 126 18.42 -5.42 -7.65
CA ALA A 126 17.41 -5.89 -6.68
C ALA A 126 17.88 -5.68 -5.24
N TYR A 127 19.11 -6.06 -4.90
CA TYR A 127 19.68 -5.82 -3.57
C TYR A 127 19.78 -4.33 -3.24
N LYS A 128 20.25 -3.53 -4.17
CA LYS A 128 20.38 -2.09 -3.97
C LYS A 128 19.03 -1.43 -3.74
N PHE A 129 18.03 -1.78 -4.55
CA PHE A 129 16.66 -1.31 -4.39
C PHE A 129 16.11 -1.70 -3.00
N PHE A 130 16.22 -2.98 -2.65
CA PHE A 130 15.70 -3.49 -1.37
C PHE A 130 16.34 -2.81 -0.17
N LEU A 131 17.68 -2.71 -0.14
CA LEU A 131 18.39 -2.09 1.00
C LEU A 131 18.07 -0.60 1.15
N TYR A 132 17.96 0.16 0.05
CA TYR A 132 17.63 1.57 0.11
C TYR A 132 16.21 1.82 0.63
N THR A 133 15.25 1.06 0.13
CA THR A 133 13.85 1.19 0.54
C THR A 133 13.66 0.71 1.97
N LEU A 134 14.30 -0.40 2.37
CA LEU A 134 14.26 -0.90 3.75
C LEU A 134 14.85 0.12 4.74
N LEU A 135 15.96 0.77 4.39
CA LEU A 135 16.54 1.81 5.27
C LEU A 135 15.55 2.97 5.48
N GLY A 136 14.89 3.43 4.42
CA GLY A 136 13.89 4.48 4.50
C GLY A 136 12.65 4.08 5.31
N SER A 137 12.17 2.85 5.12
CA SER A 137 11.00 2.34 5.84
C SER A 137 11.26 2.12 7.33
N VAL A 138 12.48 1.73 7.73
CA VAL A 138 12.87 1.65 9.14
C VAL A 138 12.82 3.02 9.81
N LEU A 139 13.24 4.09 9.15
CA LEU A 139 13.11 5.45 9.67
C LEU A 139 11.64 5.86 9.84
N MET A 140 10.78 5.47 8.89
CA MET A 140 9.34 5.69 8.99
C MET A 140 8.75 4.90 10.17
N LEU A 141 9.19 3.66 10.41
CA LEU A 141 8.74 2.87 11.56
C LEU A 141 9.08 3.55 12.89
N ILE A 142 10.28 4.12 13.00
CA ILE A 142 10.67 4.88 14.20
C ILE A 142 9.71 6.06 14.42
N ALA A 143 9.36 6.78 13.36
CA ALA A 143 8.40 7.89 13.44
C ALA A 143 6.99 7.40 13.87
N ILE A 144 6.53 6.27 13.37
CA ILE A 144 5.25 5.67 13.77
C ILE A 144 5.24 5.30 15.26
N ILE A 145 6.33 4.70 15.75
CA ILE A 145 6.49 4.34 17.17
C ILE A 145 6.47 5.60 18.03
N PHE A 146 7.17 6.65 17.61
CA PHE A 146 7.17 7.94 18.31
C PHE A 146 5.77 8.54 18.40
N LEU A 147 5.01 8.57 17.30
CA LEU A 147 3.64 9.05 17.27
C LEU A 147 2.73 8.23 18.22
N TYR A 148 2.91 6.92 18.22
CA TYR A 148 2.16 6.04 19.14
C TYR A 148 2.46 6.32 20.60
N GLN A 149 3.72 6.59 20.96
CA GLN A 149 4.11 6.92 22.34
C GLN A 149 3.53 8.26 22.79
N GLU A 150 3.46 9.26 21.89
CA GLU A 150 2.97 10.60 22.22
C GLU A 150 1.43 10.65 22.29
N PHE A 151 0.73 10.02 21.35
CA PHE A 151 -0.74 10.11 21.22
C PHE A 151 -1.52 8.88 21.69
N GLY A 152 -0.84 7.77 21.97
CA GLY A 152 -1.49 6.52 22.39
C GLY A 152 -2.39 5.88 21.31
N THR A 153 -2.32 6.35 20.06
CA THR A 153 -3.12 5.85 18.95
C THR A 153 -2.32 5.81 17.65
N ILE A 154 -2.63 4.83 16.80
CA ILE A 154 -2.09 4.68 15.45
C ILE A 154 -3.14 4.93 14.36
N SER A 155 -4.37 5.25 14.76
CA SER A 155 -5.48 5.49 13.83
C SER A 155 -5.30 6.85 13.14
N ILE A 156 -5.19 6.85 11.80
CA ILE A 156 -5.04 8.07 10.99
C ILE A 156 -6.19 9.06 11.22
N PRO A 157 -7.48 8.65 11.20
CA PRO A 157 -8.59 9.57 11.46
C PRO A 157 -8.47 10.28 12.82
N LYS A 158 -8.04 9.55 13.86
CA LYS A 158 -7.86 10.14 15.19
C LYS A 158 -6.66 11.09 15.25
N LEU A 159 -5.57 10.75 14.56
CA LEU A 159 -4.37 11.58 14.53
C LEU A 159 -4.60 12.91 13.81
N LEU A 160 -5.51 12.97 12.85
CA LEU A 160 -5.87 14.21 12.15
C LEU A 160 -6.56 15.23 13.07
N ASP A 161 -7.21 14.78 14.14
CA ASP A 161 -7.87 15.64 15.13
C ASP A 161 -6.89 16.23 16.17
N TYR A 162 -5.66 15.70 16.25
CA TYR A 162 -4.63 16.19 17.17
C TYR A 162 -3.79 17.28 16.55
N THR A 163 -3.56 18.38 17.30
CA THR A 163 -2.59 19.40 16.93
C THR A 163 -1.24 19.06 17.55
N LEU A 164 -0.25 18.81 16.70
CA LEU A 164 1.13 18.59 17.15
C LEU A 164 1.70 19.86 17.81
N PRO A 165 2.44 19.74 18.94
CA PRO A 165 3.20 20.85 19.48
C PRO A 165 4.18 21.43 18.44
N PHE A 166 4.34 22.74 18.44
CA PHE A 166 5.13 23.46 17.43
C PHE A 166 6.58 22.93 17.29
N TYR A 167 7.19 22.52 18.40
CA TYR A 167 8.55 21.97 18.40
C TYR A 167 8.68 20.61 17.68
N ILE A 168 7.57 19.84 17.57
CA ILE A 168 7.54 18.57 16.83
C ILE A 168 7.29 18.85 15.34
N GLN A 169 6.54 19.89 15.01
CA GLN A 169 6.22 20.24 13.61
C GLN A 169 7.43 20.73 12.81
N ILE A 170 8.51 21.14 13.49
CA ILE A 170 9.73 21.66 12.85
C ILE A 170 10.61 20.54 12.29
N TRP A 171 10.46 19.29 12.75
CA TRP A 171 11.23 18.11 12.32
C TRP A 171 10.46 17.24 11.36
#